data_bf409348f6be3d976fc18ea5125eb937
#
_entry.id   bf409348f6be3d976fc18ea5125eb937
#
_cell.length_a   1.000
_cell.length_b   1.000
_cell.length_c   1.000
_cell.angle_alpha   90.00
_cell.angle_beta   90.00
_cell.angle_gamma   90.00
#
_symmetry.space_group_name_H-M   'P 1'
#
loop_
_entity.id
_entity.type
_entity.pdbx_description
1 polymer ?
#
loop_
_entity_poly.entity_id
_entity_poly.type
_entity_poly.pdbx_seq_one_letter_code
_entity_poly.pdbx_strand_id
1 'polypeptide(L)'
;GPESWDDDIIKEIEALGHEVGYHYENMDICNGDIDKAWDDFRYHLDKLRKLVEVQTICMHGSPRSKFDNKEIWNKYDYRSLGIIGEPYYDVDFDKVFYLTDTGRRWDGWKTSVRDKVLQQKNWIKQGLVFHSTNDITSALNNNQLPNKIMFTMHPQRWSQGGIPWFKELLFQTIKNEIKKILILRNQ
;
A
#
# COMPACT_ATOMS: atom_id res chain seq x y z
N GLY A 1 -10.23 -6.10 -8.24
CA GLY A 1 -11.23 -6.13 -9.32
C GLY A 1 -10.95 -7.23 -10.33
N PRO A 2 -11.85 -7.55 -11.26
CA PRO A 2 -11.65 -8.63 -12.23
C PRO A 2 -10.41 -8.44 -13.11
N GLU A 3 -10.01 -7.20 -13.38
CA GLU A 3 -8.84 -6.86 -14.18
C GLU A 3 -7.49 -7.17 -13.49
N SER A 4 -7.51 -7.38 -12.18
CA SER A 4 -6.32 -7.68 -11.36
C SER A 4 -6.30 -9.12 -10.84
N TRP A 5 -7.18 -9.98 -11.35
CA TRP A 5 -7.26 -11.37 -10.94
C TRP A 5 -6.92 -12.29 -12.12
N ASP A 6 -5.80 -12.97 -12.02
CA ASP A 6 -5.33 -13.97 -12.97
C ASP A 6 -4.74 -15.15 -12.19
N ASP A 7 -5.39 -16.30 -12.27
CA ASP A 7 -5.03 -17.49 -11.50
C ASP A 7 -3.63 -17.99 -11.80
N ASP A 8 -3.21 -17.88 -13.07
CA ASP A 8 -1.91 -18.41 -13.51
C ASP A 8 -0.78 -17.47 -13.05
N ILE A 9 -0.99 -16.14 -13.15
CA ILE A 9 -0.03 -15.16 -12.65
C ILE A 9 0.10 -15.26 -11.12
N ILE A 10 -1.00 -15.44 -10.39
CA ILE A 10 -0.97 -15.58 -8.93
C ILE A 10 -0.12 -16.80 -8.53
N LYS A 11 -0.33 -17.94 -9.17
CA LYS A 11 0.45 -19.16 -8.91
C LYS A 11 1.92 -19.01 -9.31
N GLU A 12 2.19 -18.30 -10.41
CA GLU A 12 3.55 -18.04 -10.86
C GLU A 12 4.33 -17.18 -9.85
N ILE A 13 3.68 -16.16 -9.26
CA ILE A 13 4.27 -15.31 -8.20
C ILE A 13 4.71 -16.18 -7.01
N GLU A 14 3.84 -17.09 -6.53
CA GLU A 14 4.19 -18.02 -5.45
C GLU A 14 5.30 -18.98 -5.86
N ALA A 15 5.24 -19.55 -7.07
CA ALA A 15 6.24 -20.47 -7.59
C ALA A 15 7.64 -19.84 -7.74
N LEU A 16 7.71 -18.51 -7.92
CA LEU A 16 8.94 -17.72 -7.89
C LEU A 16 9.48 -17.47 -6.47
N GLY A 17 8.80 -17.96 -5.44
CA GLY A 17 9.19 -17.81 -4.05
C GLY A 17 8.74 -16.51 -3.39
N HIS A 18 7.80 -15.79 -3.99
CA HIS A 18 7.21 -14.60 -3.40
C HIS A 18 5.99 -14.95 -2.54
N GLU A 19 5.80 -14.20 -1.47
CA GLU A 19 4.58 -14.26 -0.67
C GLU A 19 3.43 -13.60 -1.44
N VAL A 20 2.24 -14.23 -1.40
CA VAL A 20 1.00 -13.67 -1.92
C VAL A 20 0.10 -13.27 -0.76
N GLY A 21 -0.13 -11.99 -0.56
CA GLY A 21 -1.06 -11.45 0.43
C GLY A 21 -2.38 -10.99 -0.19
N TYR A 22 -3.46 -10.96 0.60
CA TYR A 22 -4.75 -10.45 0.15
C TYR A 22 -4.84 -8.93 0.35
N HIS A 23 -4.95 -8.19 -0.76
CA HIS A 23 -5.13 -6.73 -0.75
C HIS A 23 -6.63 -6.38 -0.70
N TYR A 24 -7.15 -6.14 0.50
CA TYR A 24 -8.59 -6.03 0.76
C TYR A 24 -9.12 -4.59 0.64
N GLU A 25 -10.37 -4.47 0.11
CA GLU A 25 -11.10 -3.19 -0.04
C GLU A 25 -12.59 -3.33 0.31
N ASN A 26 -12.91 -4.25 1.21
CA ASN A 26 -14.27 -4.73 1.45
C ASN A 26 -15.20 -3.70 2.08
N MET A 27 -14.71 -2.78 2.93
CA MET A 27 -15.51 -1.68 3.48
C MET A 27 -16.01 -0.73 2.39
N ASP A 28 -15.16 -0.47 1.38
CA ASP A 28 -15.56 0.33 0.21
C ASP A 28 -16.62 -0.38 -0.62
N ILE A 29 -16.40 -1.64 -0.95
CA ILE A 29 -17.29 -2.46 -1.76
C ILE A 29 -18.67 -2.58 -1.08
N CYS A 30 -18.69 -2.76 0.24
CA CYS A 30 -19.91 -2.94 1.03
C CYS A 30 -20.49 -1.63 1.58
N ASN A 31 -20.03 -0.45 1.09
CA ASN A 31 -20.54 0.85 1.49
C ASN A 31 -20.57 1.07 3.02
N GLY A 32 -19.57 0.59 3.73
CA GLY A 32 -19.41 0.75 5.17
C GLY A 32 -20.20 -0.24 6.02
N ASP A 33 -20.90 -1.20 5.43
CA ASP A 33 -21.56 -2.28 6.16
C ASP A 33 -20.51 -3.31 6.61
N ILE A 34 -20.16 -3.24 7.88
CA ILE A 34 -19.04 -4.02 8.43
C ILE A 34 -19.30 -5.54 8.41
N ASP A 35 -20.56 -5.97 8.55
CA ASP A 35 -20.91 -7.38 8.55
C ASP A 35 -20.84 -7.97 7.13
N LYS A 36 -21.36 -7.23 6.15
CA LYS A 36 -21.19 -7.60 4.75
C LYS A 36 -19.73 -7.55 4.31
N ALA A 37 -18.97 -6.56 4.79
CA ALA A 37 -17.55 -6.44 4.50
C ALA A 37 -16.77 -7.63 5.04
N TRP A 38 -17.11 -8.13 6.24
CA TRP A 38 -16.52 -9.33 6.81
C TRP A 38 -16.84 -10.60 6.00
N ASP A 39 -18.10 -10.77 5.58
CA ASP A 39 -18.49 -11.93 4.78
C ASP A 39 -17.83 -11.91 3.40
N ASP A 40 -17.77 -10.74 2.75
CA ASP A 40 -17.12 -10.54 1.47
C ASP A 40 -15.60 -10.75 1.59
N PHE A 41 -14.99 -10.28 2.66
CA PHE A 41 -13.57 -10.52 2.95
C PHE A 41 -13.26 -12.02 3.05
N ARG A 42 -14.03 -12.77 3.84
CA ARG A 42 -13.84 -14.23 3.99
C ARG A 42 -13.99 -14.94 2.65
N TYR A 43 -15.03 -14.59 1.90
CA TYR A 43 -15.28 -15.18 0.58
C TYR A 43 -14.08 -14.99 -0.36
N HIS A 44 -13.54 -13.78 -0.46
CA HIS A 44 -12.41 -13.51 -1.34
C HIS A 44 -11.09 -14.08 -0.82
N LEU A 45 -10.87 -14.09 0.48
CA LEU A 45 -9.72 -14.76 1.09
C LEU A 45 -9.74 -16.28 0.81
N ASP A 46 -10.89 -16.93 1.00
CA ASP A 46 -11.05 -18.35 0.72
C ASP A 46 -10.87 -18.67 -0.78
N LYS A 47 -11.34 -17.77 -1.65
CA LYS A 47 -11.12 -17.89 -3.09
C LYS A 47 -9.62 -17.84 -3.43
N LEU A 48 -8.88 -16.92 -2.84
CA LEU A 48 -7.43 -16.78 -3.08
C LEU A 48 -6.66 -18.00 -2.51
N ARG A 49 -7.06 -18.48 -1.34
CA ARG A 49 -6.47 -19.65 -0.69
C ARG A 49 -6.66 -20.98 -1.43
N LYS A 50 -7.59 -21.04 -2.40
CA LYS A 50 -7.70 -22.18 -3.31
C LYS A 50 -6.59 -22.24 -4.36
N LEU A 51 -5.90 -21.12 -4.57
CA LEU A 51 -4.82 -21.01 -5.56
C LEU A 51 -3.44 -21.12 -4.90
N VAL A 52 -3.25 -20.39 -3.80
CA VAL A 52 -1.96 -20.19 -3.12
C VAL A 52 -2.13 -20.08 -1.61
N GLU A 53 -1.04 -20.24 -0.86
CA GLU A 53 -1.05 -19.94 0.57
C GLU A 53 -1.16 -18.44 0.82
N VAL A 54 -2.06 -18.03 1.73
CA VAL A 54 -2.25 -16.62 2.11
C VAL A 54 -2.21 -16.50 3.62
N GLN A 55 -1.16 -15.86 4.12
CA GLN A 55 -0.92 -15.65 5.55
C GLN A 55 -0.96 -14.18 5.94
N THR A 56 -0.85 -13.26 4.99
CA THR A 56 -0.88 -11.82 5.25
C THR A 56 -1.95 -11.11 4.44
N ILE A 57 -2.32 -9.95 4.93
CA ILE A 57 -3.28 -9.05 4.28
C ILE A 57 -2.75 -7.63 4.31
N CYS A 58 -3.25 -6.79 3.41
CA CYS A 58 -2.96 -5.36 3.42
C CYS A 58 -4.16 -4.60 2.87
N MET A 59 -4.55 -3.50 3.53
CA MET A 59 -5.69 -2.72 3.06
C MET A 59 -5.41 -1.99 1.76
N HIS A 60 -6.42 -1.90 0.89
CA HIS A 60 -6.42 -0.94 -0.21
C HIS A 60 -6.74 0.45 0.31
N GLY A 61 -5.85 1.40 0.03
CA GLY A 61 -6.05 2.81 0.39
C GLY A 61 -6.63 3.62 -0.77
N SER A 62 -7.94 3.86 -0.79
CA SER A 62 -8.56 4.75 -1.79
C SER A 62 -8.72 6.18 -1.24
N PRO A 63 -8.14 7.21 -1.89
CA PRO A 63 -8.35 8.61 -1.49
C PRO A 63 -9.77 9.11 -1.75
N ARG A 64 -10.55 8.39 -2.56
CA ARG A 64 -11.95 8.72 -2.90
C ARG A 64 -12.95 8.05 -1.98
N SER A 65 -12.52 7.03 -1.25
CA SER A 65 -13.39 6.33 -0.32
C SER A 65 -13.73 7.18 0.89
N LYS A 66 -14.98 7.07 1.32
CA LYS A 66 -15.44 7.61 2.61
C LYS A 66 -15.08 6.67 3.77
N PHE A 67 -14.79 5.41 3.47
CA PHE A 67 -14.54 4.36 4.46
C PHE A 67 -13.05 4.05 4.54
N ASP A 68 -12.60 3.69 5.72
CA ASP A 68 -11.27 3.08 5.92
C ASP A 68 -11.46 1.56 5.97
N ASN A 69 -10.82 0.84 5.05
CA ASN A 69 -10.96 -0.61 4.99
C ASN A 69 -10.50 -1.31 6.29
N LYS A 70 -9.65 -0.68 7.08
CA LYS A 70 -9.23 -1.19 8.39
C LYS A 70 -10.37 -1.21 9.43
N GLU A 71 -11.45 -0.47 9.24
CA GLU A 71 -12.56 -0.39 10.20
C GLU A 71 -13.24 -1.75 10.43
N ILE A 72 -13.12 -2.69 9.47
CA ILE A 72 -13.59 -4.08 9.63
C ILE A 72 -13.00 -4.74 10.89
N TRP A 73 -11.75 -4.40 11.25
CA TRP A 73 -11.04 -4.96 12.40
C TRP A 73 -11.43 -4.33 13.74
N ASN A 74 -12.30 -3.34 13.74
CA ASN A 74 -12.92 -2.84 14.97
C ASN A 74 -13.93 -3.83 15.57
N LYS A 75 -14.47 -4.71 14.73
CA LYS A 75 -15.48 -5.72 15.12
C LYS A 75 -14.98 -7.15 14.98
N TYR A 76 -14.12 -7.42 14.01
CA TYR A 76 -13.63 -8.76 13.68
C TYR A 76 -12.12 -8.84 13.84
N ASP A 77 -11.62 -10.07 14.05
CA ASP A 77 -10.18 -10.34 14.16
C ASP A 77 -9.73 -11.22 12.98
N TYR A 78 -8.86 -10.67 12.12
CA TYR A 78 -8.27 -11.40 11.01
C TYR A 78 -7.41 -12.59 11.46
N ARG A 79 -6.86 -12.54 12.69
CA ARG A 79 -6.06 -13.64 13.24
C ARG A 79 -6.89 -14.89 13.43
N SER A 80 -8.22 -14.76 13.65
CA SER A 80 -9.15 -15.90 13.73
C SER A 80 -9.22 -16.70 12.43
N LEU A 81 -8.78 -16.10 11.31
CA LEU A 81 -8.69 -16.75 10.00
C LEU A 81 -7.27 -17.26 9.69
N GLY A 82 -6.36 -17.30 10.67
CA GLY A 82 -4.97 -17.72 10.47
C GLY A 82 -4.10 -16.70 9.72
N ILE A 83 -4.53 -15.44 9.65
CA ILE A 83 -3.70 -14.34 9.14
C ILE A 83 -2.74 -13.91 10.24
N ILE A 84 -1.44 -13.84 9.90
CA ILE A 84 -0.37 -13.52 10.84
C ILE A 84 -0.01 -12.05 10.85
N GLY A 85 -0.38 -11.29 9.82
CA GLY A 85 -0.03 -9.88 9.74
C GLY A 85 -0.87 -9.03 8.81
N GLU A 86 -1.13 -7.81 9.29
CA GLU A 86 -1.61 -6.65 8.53
C GLU A 86 -0.64 -5.50 8.81
N PRO A 87 0.10 -4.97 7.81
CA PRO A 87 1.22 -4.07 8.04
C PRO A 87 0.91 -2.84 8.88
N TYR A 88 -0.29 -2.27 8.77
CA TYR A 88 -0.65 -1.07 9.53
C TYR A 88 -0.93 -1.33 11.01
N TYR A 89 -1.13 -2.59 11.41
CA TYR A 89 -1.34 -3.00 12.81
C TYR A 89 -0.13 -3.73 13.39
N ASP A 90 0.58 -4.50 12.56
CA ASP A 90 1.58 -5.45 13.05
C ASP A 90 3.04 -4.99 12.83
N VAL A 91 3.27 -3.95 12.00
CA VAL A 91 4.60 -3.37 11.84
C VAL A 91 4.81 -2.23 12.85
N ASP A 92 5.86 -2.38 13.67
CA ASP A 92 6.30 -1.33 14.58
C ASP A 92 7.07 -0.25 13.81
N PHE A 93 6.35 0.77 13.35
CA PHE A 93 6.92 1.88 12.58
C PHE A 93 7.81 2.84 13.42
N ASP A 94 7.92 2.66 14.72
CA ASP A 94 8.97 3.33 15.50
C ASP A 94 10.33 2.67 15.29
N LYS A 95 10.35 1.40 14.84
CA LYS A 95 11.56 0.63 14.56
C LYS A 95 11.80 0.32 13.08
N VAL A 96 10.74 0.44 12.25
CA VAL A 96 10.78 0.14 10.81
C VAL A 96 10.50 1.40 10.03
N PHE A 97 11.48 1.88 9.28
CA PHE A 97 11.33 3.03 8.40
C PHE A 97 10.45 2.67 7.21
N TYR A 98 9.45 3.50 6.90
CA TYR A 98 8.49 3.23 5.84
C TYR A 98 8.70 4.14 4.64
N LEU A 99 8.82 3.54 3.48
CA LEU A 99 8.92 4.22 2.19
C LEU A 99 7.83 3.74 1.23
N THR A 100 7.18 4.65 0.53
CA THR A 100 6.20 4.34 -0.51
C THR A 100 6.46 5.15 -1.77
N ASP A 101 6.25 4.54 -2.95
CA ASP A 101 6.35 5.24 -4.23
C ASP A 101 5.07 6.00 -4.60
N THR A 102 4.11 6.11 -3.68
CA THR A 102 2.86 6.85 -3.86
C THR A 102 3.14 8.30 -4.26
N GLY A 103 2.52 8.72 -5.37
CA GLY A 103 2.74 10.05 -5.93
C GLY A 103 4.08 10.22 -6.66
N ARG A 104 4.80 9.13 -6.98
CA ARG A 104 6.15 9.12 -7.56
C ARG A 104 7.20 9.79 -6.65
N ARG A 105 6.98 9.70 -5.35
CA ARG A 105 7.89 10.20 -4.32
C ARG A 105 7.95 9.17 -3.21
N TRP A 106 9.14 8.88 -2.74
CA TRP A 106 9.34 7.85 -1.72
C TRP A 106 9.01 8.29 -0.29
N ASP A 107 8.78 9.57 -0.08
CA ASP A 107 8.46 10.15 1.24
C ASP A 107 6.96 10.32 1.50
N GLY A 108 6.11 9.99 0.54
CA GLY A 108 4.66 10.21 0.62
C GLY A 108 4.25 11.68 0.83
N TRP A 109 5.20 12.62 0.73
CA TRP A 109 5.05 14.02 1.08
C TRP A 109 3.87 14.69 0.38
N LYS A 110 2.88 15.11 1.19
CA LYS A 110 1.67 15.86 0.76
C LYS A 110 0.83 15.20 -0.33
N THR A 111 1.16 14.00 -0.77
CA THR A 111 0.47 13.31 -1.88
C THR A 111 -0.14 11.98 -1.47
N SER A 112 0.33 11.37 -0.39
CA SER A 112 -0.27 10.17 0.17
C SER A 112 -1.41 10.53 1.11
N VAL A 113 -2.56 9.92 0.92
CA VAL A 113 -3.75 10.11 1.77
C VAL A 113 -3.85 8.99 2.81
N ARG A 114 -3.66 7.74 2.37
CA ARG A 114 -3.80 6.53 3.21
C ARG A 114 -2.46 5.87 3.51
N ASP A 115 -1.51 5.87 2.56
CA ASP A 115 -0.18 5.28 2.72
C ASP A 115 0.71 6.20 3.57
N LYS A 116 0.32 6.42 4.81
CA LYS A 116 1.07 7.25 5.77
C LYS A 116 1.12 6.54 7.11
N VAL A 117 2.21 6.79 7.81
CA VAL A 117 2.39 6.39 9.20
C VAL A 117 2.64 7.62 10.06
N LEU A 118 2.30 7.54 11.33
CA LEU A 118 2.41 8.68 12.26
C LEU A 118 3.85 9.15 12.42
N GLN A 119 4.80 8.23 12.30
CA GLN A 119 6.24 8.44 12.44
C GLN A 119 6.86 9.28 11.32
N GLN A 120 6.16 9.48 10.20
CA GLN A 120 6.66 10.25 9.05
C GLN A 120 7.24 11.62 9.44
N LYS A 121 6.59 12.33 10.38
CA LYS A 121 7.05 13.64 10.84
C LYS A 121 8.41 13.56 11.55
N ASN A 122 8.66 12.48 12.28
CA ASN A 122 9.92 12.28 12.99
C ASN A 122 11.05 11.97 12.02
N TRP A 123 10.79 11.16 11.00
CA TRP A 123 11.78 10.83 9.97
C TRP A 123 12.15 12.07 9.15
N ILE A 124 11.18 12.92 8.81
CA ILE A 124 11.46 14.20 8.13
C ILE A 124 12.41 15.08 8.98
N LYS A 125 12.19 15.16 10.31
CA LYS A 125 13.09 15.91 11.21
C LYS A 125 14.49 15.32 11.28
N GLN A 126 14.64 14.02 11.04
CA GLN A 126 15.93 13.32 10.98
C GLN A 126 16.60 13.42 9.60
N GLY A 127 15.99 14.13 8.65
CA GLY A 127 16.53 14.25 7.28
C GLY A 127 16.27 13.03 6.39
N LEU A 128 15.48 12.05 6.85
CA LEU A 128 15.12 10.86 6.07
C LEU A 128 13.99 11.21 5.07
N VAL A 129 14.36 11.97 4.04
CA VAL A 129 13.44 12.47 3.01
C VAL A 129 14.02 12.12 1.64
N PHE A 130 13.29 11.31 0.88
CA PHE A 130 13.73 10.81 -0.42
C PHE A 130 12.66 11.11 -1.47
N HIS A 131 13.03 11.81 -2.53
CA HIS A 131 12.09 12.26 -3.57
C HIS A 131 12.16 11.43 -4.84
N SER A 132 13.25 10.69 -5.01
CA SER A 132 13.49 9.83 -6.17
C SER A 132 14.15 8.52 -5.77
N THR A 133 14.10 7.54 -6.66
CA THR A 133 14.84 6.27 -6.50
C THR A 133 16.35 6.51 -6.43
N ASN A 134 16.85 7.52 -7.15
CA ASN A 134 18.27 7.88 -7.10
C ASN A 134 18.70 8.38 -5.72
N ASP A 135 17.82 9.13 -5.02
CA ASP A 135 18.12 9.57 -3.65
C ASP A 135 18.25 8.37 -2.70
N ILE A 136 17.36 7.38 -2.83
CA ILE A 136 17.42 6.14 -2.04
C ILE A 136 18.69 5.35 -2.37
N THR A 137 19.03 5.20 -3.65
CA THR A 137 20.23 4.50 -4.09
C THR A 137 21.49 5.18 -3.55
N SER A 138 21.51 6.52 -3.61
CA SER A 138 22.64 7.30 -3.06
C SER A 138 22.74 7.14 -1.54
N ALA A 139 21.61 7.20 -0.83
CA ALA A 139 21.58 7.03 0.62
C ALA A 139 22.01 5.61 1.04
N LEU A 140 21.61 4.59 0.27
CA LEU A 140 22.05 3.21 0.48
C LEU A 140 23.57 3.07 0.33
N ASN A 141 24.14 3.60 -0.76
CA ASN A 141 25.58 3.54 -1.02
C ASN A 141 26.41 4.31 0.03
N ASN A 142 25.82 5.31 0.65
CA ASN A 142 26.45 6.13 1.69
C ASN A 142 26.14 5.65 3.13
N ASN A 143 25.49 4.50 3.31
CA ASN A 143 25.06 3.96 4.61
C ASN A 143 24.22 4.95 5.43
N GLN A 144 23.34 5.72 4.76
CA GLN A 144 22.46 6.72 5.37
C GLN A 144 21.04 6.22 5.61
N LEU A 145 20.73 5.01 5.17
CA LEU A 145 19.41 4.41 5.39
C LEU A 145 19.37 3.67 6.73
N PRO A 146 18.22 3.67 7.42
CA PRO A 146 17.99 2.81 8.58
C PRO A 146 18.15 1.31 8.25
N ASN A 147 18.51 0.51 9.25
CA ASN A 147 18.73 -0.93 9.08
C ASN A 147 17.45 -1.74 8.80
N LYS A 148 16.30 -1.22 9.16
CA LYS A 148 15.00 -1.86 8.93
C LYS A 148 14.11 -0.93 8.13
N ILE A 149 13.72 -1.37 6.94
CA ILE A 149 12.92 -0.58 6.01
C ILE A 149 11.81 -1.45 5.45
N MET A 150 10.61 -0.89 5.39
CA MET A 150 9.49 -1.42 4.63
C MET A 150 9.28 -0.57 3.39
N PHE A 151 9.26 -1.21 2.22
CA PHE A 151 8.95 -0.56 0.95
C PHE A 151 7.56 -0.95 0.47
N THR A 152 6.74 0.04 0.13
CA THR A 152 5.51 -0.17 -0.64
C THR A 152 5.72 0.32 -2.06
N MET A 153 5.64 -0.60 -3.01
CA MET A 153 5.89 -0.33 -4.43
C MET A 153 4.66 -0.67 -5.27
N HIS A 154 4.47 0.08 -6.34
CA HIS A 154 3.36 -0.10 -7.27
C HIS A 154 3.91 -0.46 -8.66
N PRO A 155 4.07 -1.75 -9.00
CA PRO A 155 4.67 -2.20 -10.26
C PRO A 155 4.02 -1.64 -11.52
N GLN A 156 2.71 -1.36 -11.50
CA GLN A 156 1.98 -0.73 -12.60
C GLN A 156 2.51 0.66 -12.99
N ARG A 157 3.35 1.27 -12.15
CA ARG A 157 4.02 2.55 -12.44
C ARG A 157 5.39 2.36 -13.09
N TRP A 158 5.87 1.14 -13.16
CA TRP A 158 7.15 0.85 -13.76
C TRP A 158 7.01 0.83 -15.29
N SER A 159 7.94 1.48 -15.94
CA SER A 159 8.02 1.53 -17.39
C SER A 159 9.48 1.49 -17.82
N GLN A 160 9.72 1.03 -19.02
CA GLN A 160 11.07 1.01 -19.62
C GLN A 160 11.54 2.41 -20.08
N GLY A 161 10.87 3.48 -19.64
CA GLY A 161 11.16 4.85 -20.04
C GLY A 161 10.36 5.30 -21.29
N GLY A 162 10.83 6.40 -21.93
CA GLY A 162 10.21 6.93 -23.14
C GLY A 162 8.82 7.55 -22.94
N ILE A 163 7.97 7.47 -23.97
CA ILE A 163 6.64 8.09 -23.98
C ILE A 163 5.72 7.58 -22.85
N PRO A 164 5.65 6.27 -22.54
CA PRO A 164 4.84 5.76 -21.43
C PRO A 164 5.24 6.38 -20.09
N TRP A 165 6.54 6.47 -19.82
CA TRP A 165 7.07 7.10 -18.61
C TRP A 165 6.70 8.58 -18.51
N PHE A 166 6.83 9.34 -19.63
CA PHE A 166 6.49 10.75 -19.65
C PHE A 166 5.00 11.00 -19.45
N LYS A 167 4.14 10.20 -20.09
CA LYS A 167 2.69 10.27 -19.89
C LYS A 167 2.32 10.01 -18.44
N GLU A 168 2.87 8.96 -17.83
CA GLU A 168 2.60 8.60 -16.45
C GLU A 168 3.08 9.71 -15.49
N LEU A 169 4.27 10.28 -15.74
CA LEU A 169 4.79 11.43 -14.97
C LEU A 169 3.83 12.62 -15.02
N LEU A 170 3.37 13.00 -16.21
CA LEU A 170 2.47 14.14 -16.40
C LEU A 170 1.12 13.89 -15.69
N PHE A 171 0.50 12.73 -15.90
CA PHE A 171 -0.75 12.37 -15.24
C PHE A 171 -0.62 12.31 -13.73
N GLN A 172 0.47 11.75 -13.22
CA GLN A 172 0.67 11.67 -11.76
C GLN A 172 0.91 13.05 -11.15
N THR A 173 1.62 13.95 -11.86
CA THR A 173 1.81 15.32 -11.40
C THR A 173 0.48 16.06 -11.27
N ILE A 174 -0.39 15.97 -12.28
CA ILE A 174 -1.75 16.54 -12.22
C ILE A 174 -2.55 15.95 -11.07
N LYS A 175 -2.55 14.61 -10.91
CA LYS A 175 -3.23 13.93 -9.80
C LYS A 175 -2.71 14.39 -8.44
N ASN A 176 -1.41 14.62 -8.30
CA ASN A 176 -0.81 15.09 -7.05
C ASN A 176 -1.28 16.49 -6.69
N GLU A 177 -1.38 17.42 -7.66
CA GLU A 177 -1.89 18.77 -7.40
C GLU A 177 -3.38 18.73 -7.00
N ILE A 178 -4.19 17.94 -7.69
CA ILE A 178 -5.60 17.74 -7.30
C ILE A 178 -5.71 17.17 -5.89
N LYS A 179 -4.89 16.18 -5.54
CA LYS A 179 -4.88 15.60 -4.18
C LYS A 179 -4.51 16.62 -3.11
N LYS A 180 -3.52 17.48 -3.37
CA LYS A 180 -3.16 18.56 -2.43
C LYS A 180 -4.34 19.48 -2.15
N ILE A 181 -5.07 19.89 -3.20
CA ILE A 181 -6.26 20.74 -3.05
C ILE A 181 -7.36 20.03 -2.25
N LEU A 182 -7.61 18.75 -2.51
CA LEU A 182 -8.62 17.96 -1.79
C LEU A 182 -8.25 17.78 -0.31
N ILE A 183 -6.98 17.55 0.01
CA ILE A 183 -6.51 17.42 1.39
C ILE A 183 -6.68 18.74 2.14
N LEU A 184 -6.38 19.87 1.50
CA LEU A 184 -6.54 21.20 2.12
C LEU A 184 -8.01 21.58 2.36
N ARG A 185 -8.94 21.05 1.59
CA ARG A 185 -10.38 21.30 1.75
C ARG A 185 -11.03 20.46 2.87
N ASN A 186 -10.38 19.38 3.27
CA ASN A 186 -10.87 18.44 4.29
C ASN A 186 -10.17 18.60 5.65
N GLN A 187 -9.37 19.66 5.80
CA GLN A 187 -8.80 20.14 7.07
C GLN A 187 -9.57 21.35 7.58
#